data_739a647cacce29d0762c75637e37ac48
#
_entry.id   739a647cacce29d0762c75637e37ac48
#
_cell.length_a   1.000
_cell.length_b   1.000
_cell.length_c   1.000
_cell.angle_alpha   90.00
_cell.angle_beta   90.00
_cell.angle_gamma   90.00
#
_symmetry.space_group_name_H-M   'P 1'
#
loop_
_entity.id
_entity.type
_entity.pdbx_description
1 polymer ?
#
loop_
_entity_poly.entity_id
_entity_poly.type
_entity_poly.pdbx_seq_one_letter_code
_entity_poly.pdbx_strand_id
1 'polypeptide(L)'
;MIKTLRACVLASLTVLPLLTALPAHAAEMPLAEGIRALPFAAESRAGYERTKFKHWVDEDRDGCSTRAEVLIEESRTKPVVEAGCKVVSGTWFSYYDQQTITTPSALDIDHMVPLAEAWDSGASGWTAQRREAYANDLGSSRSLVAVTAKTNRSKSDQDPAEWMPPSAEAHCAYLADWVSTKFRWGLSVDMAERDALTGQAEGCGSTTIDTSAI
;
A
#
# COMPACT_ATOMS: atom_id res chain seq x y z
N MET A 1 -31.31 54.78 -56.44
CA MET A 1 -31.06 54.97 -54.99
C MET A 1 -31.06 53.59 -54.36
N ILE A 2 -29.89 52.99 -54.12
CA ILE A 2 -29.75 51.66 -53.52
C ILE A 2 -29.28 51.86 -52.07
N LYS A 3 -30.12 51.49 -51.12
CA LYS A 3 -29.78 51.51 -49.66
C LYS A 3 -29.12 50.21 -49.28
N THR A 4 -27.85 50.25 -48.95
CA THR A 4 -27.10 49.16 -48.37
C THR A 4 -27.36 49.02 -46.88
N LEU A 5 -27.96 47.91 -46.48
CA LEU A 5 -28.11 47.51 -45.07
C LEU A 5 -26.76 46.91 -44.61
N ARG A 6 -26.16 47.48 -43.56
CA ARG A 6 -25.01 46.88 -42.86
C ARG A 6 -25.56 46.03 -41.72
N ALA A 7 -25.33 44.74 -41.79
CA ALA A 7 -25.60 43.80 -40.69
C ALA A 7 -24.44 43.82 -39.71
N CYS A 8 -24.69 44.20 -38.45
CA CYS A 8 -23.74 44.03 -37.35
C CYS A 8 -23.84 42.63 -36.81
N VAL A 9 -22.76 41.86 -36.95
CA VAL A 9 -22.61 40.51 -36.31
C VAL A 9 -22.06 40.74 -34.89
N LEU A 10 -22.88 40.51 -33.90
CA LEU A 10 -22.47 40.48 -32.48
C LEU A 10 -21.87 39.10 -32.19
N ALA A 11 -20.54 39.05 -32.03
CA ALA A 11 -19.85 37.84 -31.58
C ALA A 11 -20.01 37.73 -30.03
N SER A 12 -20.79 36.76 -29.60
CA SER A 12 -20.92 36.41 -28.19
C SER A 12 -19.73 35.57 -27.76
N LEU A 13 -18.83 36.10 -26.94
CA LEU A 13 -17.78 35.34 -26.27
C LEU A 13 -18.40 34.52 -25.15
N THR A 14 -18.55 33.22 -25.32
CA THR A 14 -18.86 32.29 -24.23
C THR A 14 -17.58 31.99 -23.45
N VAL A 15 -17.49 32.53 -22.24
CA VAL A 15 -16.43 32.19 -21.28
C VAL A 15 -16.82 30.86 -20.64
N LEU A 16 -16.12 29.78 -20.97
CA LEU A 16 -16.24 28.49 -20.31
C LEU A 16 -15.51 28.58 -18.94
N PRO A 17 -16.18 28.28 -17.80
CA PRO A 17 -15.48 28.24 -16.53
C PRO A 17 -14.50 27.07 -16.54
N LEU A 18 -13.21 27.34 -16.31
CA LEU A 18 -12.20 26.31 -16.02
C LEU A 18 -12.52 25.75 -14.64
N LEU A 19 -13.13 24.57 -14.57
CA LEU A 19 -13.19 23.78 -13.34
C LEU A 19 -11.77 23.27 -13.03
N THR A 20 -11.08 23.96 -12.13
CA THR A 20 -9.86 23.41 -11.53
C THR A 20 -10.26 22.25 -10.63
N ALA A 21 -9.95 21.02 -11.04
CA ALA A 21 -10.03 19.86 -10.16
C ALA A 21 -9.08 20.09 -8.99
N LEU A 22 -9.61 20.19 -7.78
CA LEU A 22 -8.81 20.17 -6.56
C LEU A 22 -8.12 18.79 -6.49
N PRO A 23 -6.84 18.71 -6.09
CA PRO A 23 -6.21 17.41 -5.85
C PRO A 23 -7.06 16.66 -4.81
N ALA A 24 -7.44 15.44 -5.12
CA ALA A 24 -8.07 14.55 -4.15
C ALA A 24 -7.06 14.33 -3.02
N HIS A 25 -7.28 14.95 -1.87
CA HIS A 25 -6.55 14.60 -0.68
C HIS A 25 -6.91 13.16 -0.33
N ALA A 26 -5.89 12.33 -0.09
CA ALA A 26 -6.12 11.04 0.54
C ALA A 26 -6.97 11.28 1.80
N ALA A 27 -8.09 10.59 1.91
CA ALA A 27 -8.95 10.75 3.07
C ALA A 27 -8.24 10.07 4.25
N GLU A 28 -7.87 10.85 5.26
CA GLU A 28 -7.27 10.35 6.48
C GLU A 28 -8.33 10.12 7.55
N MET A 29 -8.13 9.08 8.37
CA MET A 29 -9.00 8.72 9.48
C MET A 29 -8.13 8.37 10.69
N PRO A 30 -8.52 8.71 11.94
CA PRO A 30 -7.81 8.24 13.13
C PRO A 30 -7.69 6.71 13.14
N LEU A 31 -6.51 6.18 13.50
CA LEU A 31 -6.24 4.74 13.53
C LEU A 31 -7.32 3.96 14.30
N ALA A 32 -7.69 4.43 15.50
CA ALA A 32 -8.71 3.76 16.31
C ALA A 32 -10.10 3.75 15.65
N GLU A 33 -10.41 4.72 14.80
CA GLU A 33 -11.65 4.75 14.02
C GLU A 33 -11.55 3.77 12.84
N GLY A 34 -10.41 3.75 12.16
CA GLY A 34 -10.13 2.81 11.08
C GLY A 34 -10.25 1.36 11.53
N ILE A 35 -9.68 1.01 12.69
CA ILE A 35 -9.80 -0.36 13.25
C ILE A 35 -11.27 -0.75 13.44
N ARG A 36 -12.08 0.16 13.97
CA ARG A 36 -13.53 -0.10 14.17
C ARG A 36 -14.30 -0.23 12.86
N ALA A 37 -13.84 0.44 11.80
CA ALA A 37 -14.50 0.46 10.50
C ALA A 37 -14.17 -0.75 9.62
N LEU A 38 -13.10 -1.52 9.95
CA LEU A 38 -12.76 -2.73 9.20
C LEU A 38 -13.90 -3.76 9.24
N PRO A 39 -14.19 -4.44 8.12
CA PRO A 39 -15.14 -5.54 8.09
C PRO A 39 -14.74 -6.64 9.09
N PHE A 40 -15.73 -7.33 9.65
CA PHE A 40 -15.50 -8.45 10.56
C PHE A 40 -15.91 -9.75 9.90
N ALA A 41 -15.02 -10.74 9.88
CA ALA A 41 -15.32 -12.09 9.41
C ALA A 41 -14.39 -13.11 10.08
N ALA A 42 -14.85 -14.35 10.17
CA ALA A 42 -13.98 -15.45 10.55
C ALA A 42 -13.00 -15.77 9.41
N GLU A 43 -11.78 -16.04 9.76
CA GLU A 43 -10.73 -16.40 8.84
C GLU A 43 -10.80 -17.85 8.35
N SER A 44 -10.25 -18.08 7.15
CA SER A 44 -10.14 -19.43 6.62
C SER A 44 -8.96 -19.57 5.67
N ARG A 45 -7.98 -20.38 6.06
CA ARG A 45 -6.83 -20.77 5.24
C ARG A 45 -7.16 -21.82 4.18
N ALA A 46 -8.40 -22.31 4.13
CA ALA A 46 -8.80 -23.37 3.22
C ALA A 46 -8.49 -23.02 1.75
N GLY A 47 -7.73 -23.89 1.10
CA GLY A 47 -7.37 -23.73 -0.31
C GLY A 47 -6.31 -22.66 -0.61
N TYR A 48 -5.65 -22.10 0.39
CA TYR A 48 -4.53 -21.18 0.16
C TYR A 48 -3.37 -21.88 -0.55
N GLU A 49 -2.88 -21.21 -1.56
CA GLU A 49 -1.61 -21.52 -2.23
C GLU A 49 -0.96 -20.21 -2.61
N ARG A 50 0.30 -20.01 -2.21
CA ARG A 50 1.04 -18.77 -2.50
C ARG A 50 1.07 -18.44 -3.99
N THR A 51 1.09 -19.43 -4.85
CA THR A 51 1.08 -19.30 -6.31
C THR A 51 -0.21 -18.69 -6.88
N LYS A 52 -1.28 -18.62 -6.09
CA LYS A 52 -2.51 -17.91 -6.47
C LYS A 52 -2.37 -16.39 -6.45
N PHE A 53 -1.30 -15.89 -5.83
CA PHE A 53 -0.89 -14.49 -5.87
C PHE A 53 0.36 -14.38 -6.75
N LYS A 54 0.18 -14.07 -8.01
CA LYS A 54 1.32 -13.79 -8.90
C LYS A 54 1.93 -12.45 -8.50
N HIS A 55 3.17 -12.45 -8.07
CA HIS A 55 3.86 -11.28 -7.53
C HIS A 55 5.20 -11.06 -8.24
N TRP A 56 5.77 -9.88 -8.02
CA TRP A 56 7.01 -9.40 -8.65
C TRP A 56 6.90 -9.33 -10.18
N VAL A 57 5.73 -8.88 -10.68
CA VAL A 57 5.54 -8.62 -12.11
C VAL A 57 6.20 -7.30 -12.52
N ASP A 58 6.42 -7.16 -13.81
CA ASP A 58 6.76 -5.91 -14.48
C ASP A 58 5.47 -5.46 -15.19
N GLU A 59 4.66 -4.63 -14.51
CA GLU A 59 3.30 -4.29 -14.96
C GLU A 59 3.32 -3.28 -16.08
N ASP A 60 4.18 -2.26 -15.99
CA ASP A 60 4.29 -1.17 -16.97
C ASP A 60 5.29 -1.48 -18.09
N ARG A 61 6.01 -2.61 -17.97
CA ARG A 61 6.96 -3.14 -18.98
C ARG A 61 8.18 -2.23 -19.21
N ASP A 62 8.64 -1.60 -18.16
CA ASP A 62 9.86 -0.79 -18.18
C ASP A 62 11.14 -1.63 -17.94
N GLY A 63 10.98 -2.91 -17.62
CA GLY A 63 12.05 -3.86 -17.35
C GLY A 63 12.31 -4.05 -15.84
N CYS A 64 11.58 -3.33 -14.97
CA CYS A 64 11.67 -3.47 -13.53
C CYS A 64 10.53 -4.35 -13.00
N SER A 65 10.86 -5.28 -12.11
CA SER A 65 9.83 -5.99 -11.36
C SER A 65 9.36 -5.12 -10.19
N THR A 66 8.13 -5.34 -9.70
CA THR A 66 7.59 -4.68 -8.50
C THR A 66 8.60 -4.66 -7.34
N ARG A 67 9.35 -5.76 -7.13
CA ARG A 67 10.42 -5.78 -6.11
C ARG A 67 11.52 -4.75 -6.40
N ALA A 68 11.94 -4.61 -7.65
CA ALA A 68 12.99 -3.67 -8.02
C ALA A 68 12.52 -2.23 -7.87
N GLU A 69 11.27 -1.95 -8.23
CA GLU A 69 10.66 -0.63 -8.10
C GLU A 69 10.57 -0.19 -6.63
N VAL A 70 10.09 -1.05 -5.73
CA VAL A 70 10.08 -0.74 -4.28
C VAL A 70 11.50 -0.46 -3.78
N LEU A 71 12.50 -1.25 -4.18
CA LEU A 71 13.88 -1.00 -3.78
C LEU A 71 14.44 0.32 -4.34
N ILE A 72 14.03 0.72 -5.54
CA ILE A 72 14.45 1.99 -6.14
C ILE A 72 13.80 3.16 -5.41
N GLU A 73 12.50 3.08 -5.18
CA GLU A 73 11.71 4.15 -4.57
C GLU A 73 12.07 4.38 -3.10
N GLU A 74 12.23 3.32 -2.31
CA GLU A 74 12.52 3.44 -0.88
C GLU A 74 13.99 3.72 -0.56
N SER A 75 14.87 3.72 -1.55
CA SER A 75 16.27 4.01 -1.29
C SER A 75 16.46 5.47 -0.91
N ARG A 76 16.96 5.72 0.31
CA ARG A 76 17.26 7.06 0.85
C ARG A 76 18.39 7.79 0.11
N THR A 77 19.18 7.06 -0.68
CA THR A 77 20.20 7.60 -1.57
C THR A 77 19.95 7.10 -2.97
N LYS A 78 20.42 7.80 -4.00
CA LYS A 78 20.26 7.33 -5.38
C LYS A 78 20.84 5.91 -5.51
N PRO A 79 20.01 4.89 -5.81
CA PRO A 79 20.49 3.52 -5.92
C PRO A 79 21.33 3.33 -7.20
N VAL A 80 22.23 2.36 -7.17
CA VAL A 80 22.91 1.89 -8.38
C VAL A 80 22.08 0.75 -8.98
N VAL A 81 21.64 0.97 -10.22
CA VAL A 81 20.81 0.01 -10.96
C VAL A 81 21.57 -0.36 -12.23
N GLU A 82 21.81 -1.65 -12.42
CA GLU A 82 22.43 -2.23 -13.60
C GLU A 82 21.39 -2.62 -14.66
N ALA A 83 21.86 -3.07 -15.82
CA ALA A 83 20.99 -3.51 -16.90
C ALA A 83 19.99 -4.59 -16.45
N GLY A 84 18.75 -4.54 -16.95
CA GLY A 84 17.66 -5.42 -16.54
C GLY A 84 17.11 -5.08 -15.14
N CYS A 85 17.19 -3.80 -14.77
CA CYS A 85 16.67 -3.26 -13.51
C CYS A 85 17.22 -3.95 -12.25
N LYS A 86 18.46 -4.40 -12.30
CA LYS A 86 19.13 -5.05 -11.17
C LYS A 86 19.65 -3.99 -10.18
N VAL A 87 18.99 -3.84 -9.07
CA VAL A 87 19.44 -2.97 -7.97
C VAL A 87 20.63 -3.63 -7.27
N VAL A 88 21.80 -2.97 -7.27
CA VAL A 88 23.05 -3.53 -6.72
C VAL A 88 23.52 -2.83 -5.45
N SER A 89 23.16 -1.57 -5.25
CA SER A 89 23.44 -0.83 -4.02
C SER A 89 22.47 0.33 -3.84
N GLY A 90 22.34 0.79 -2.60
CA GLY A 90 21.51 1.90 -2.17
C GLY A 90 21.62 2.07 -0.66
N THR A 91 20.69 2.78 -0.05
CA THR A 91 20.58 2.89 1.40
C THR A 91 19.12 2.82 1.79
N TRP A 92 18.75 1.79 2.51
CA TRP A 92 17.38 1.53 2.97
C TRP A 92 17.31 1.56 4.48
N PHE A 93 16.14 1.85 5.00
CA PHE A 93 15.88 1.84 6.43
C PHE A 93 14.71 0.92 6.73
N SER A 94 15.01 -0.22 7.34
CA SER A 94 13.98 -1.11 7.87
C SER A 94 13.42 -0.55 9.17
N TYR A 95 12.20 -0.04 9.13
CA TYR A 95 11.60 0.55 10.31
C TYR A 95 11.14 -0.50 11.33
N TYR A 96 10.97 -1.77 10.93
CA TYR A 96 10.62 -2.86 11.84
C TYR A 96 11.63 -3.08 12.96
N ASP A 97 12.91 -2.90 12.65
CA ASP A 97 14.03 -3.17 13.56
C ASP A 97 15.06 -2.02 13.61
N GLN A 98 14.69 -0.84 13.07
CA GLN A 98 15.50 0.38 13.07
C GLN A 98 16.90 0.20 12.46
N GLN A 99 17.01 -0.66 11.43
CA GLN A 99 18.29 -0.95 10.79
C GLN A 99 18.46 -0.18 9.48
N THR A 100 19.67 0.33 9.26
CA THR A 100 20.08 0.86 7.95
C THR A 100 20.83 -0.21 7.18
N ILE A 101 20.38 -0.51 5.96
CA ILE A 101 20.90 -1.55 5.09
C ILE A 101 21.42 -0.92 3.80
N THR A 102 22.58 -1.39 3.31
CA THR A 102 23.17 -0.91 2.06
C THR A 102 23.24 -1.99 0.96
N THR A 103 22.86 -3.21 1.31
CA THR A 103 22.92 -4.38 0.42
C THR A 103 21.49 -4.88 0.15
N PRO A 104 20.97 -4.76 -1.09
CA PRO A 104 19.59 -5.13 -1.40
C PRO A 104 19.26 -6.62 -1.18
N SER A 105 20.27 -7.51 -1.19
CA SER A 105 20.06 -8.92 -0.88
C SER A 105 19.81 -9.22 0.61
N ALA A 106 20.04 -8.24 1.50
CA ALA A 106 19.71 -8.35 2.91
C ALA A 106 18.29 -7.86 3.23
N LEU A 107 17.56 -7.39 2.21
CA LEU A 107 16.19 -6.94 2.30
C LEU A 107 15.23 -7.95 1.66
N ASP A 108 14.09 -8.16 2.28
CA ASP A 108 12.89 -8.67 1.64
C ASP A 108 11.92 -7.47 1.41
N ILE A 109 11.08 -7.57 0.38
CA ILE A 109 9.92 -6.69 0.26
C ILE A 109 8.76 -7.42 0.93
N ASP A 110 8.30 -6.84 2.03
CA ASP A 110 7.18 -7.37 2.79
C ASP A 110 5.85 -6.88 2.19
N HIS A 111 4.90 -7.80 2.06
CA HIS A 111 3.50 -7.45 1.93
C HIS A 111 2.99 -7.09 3.31
N MET A 112 2.56 -5.83 3.51
CA MET A 112 2.15 -5.33 4.82
C MET A 112 1.13 -6.27 5.48
N VAL A 113 0.08 -6.64 4.79
CA VAL A 113 -0.75 -7.79 5.14
C VAL A 113 -0.27 -8.97 4.31
N PRO A 114 0.29 -10.04 4.93
CA PRO A 114 0.85 -11.18 4.21
C PRO A 114 -0.15 -11.81 3.24
N LEU A 115 0.35 -12.43 2.14
CA LEU A 115 -0.53 -13.01 1.11
C LEU A 115 -1.46 -14.09 1.68
N ALA A 116 -0.99 -14.86 2.66
CA ALA A 116 -1.78 -15.87 3.31
C ALA A 116 -2.84 -15.25 4.23
N GLU A 117 -2.45 -14.23 4.97
CA GLU A 117 -3.35 -13.44 5.81
C GLU A 117 -4.43 -12.73 4.97
N ALA A 118 -4.05 -12.11 3.87
CA ALA A 118 -5.02 -11.53 2.93
C ALA A 118 -6.00 -12.57 2.38
N TRP A 119 -5.53 -13.82 2.11
CA TRP A 119 -6.40 -14.92 1.71
C TRP A 119 -7.44 -15.22 2.78
N ASP A 120 -7.01 -15.35 4.03
CA ASP A 120 -7.87 -15.66 5.16
C ASP A 120 -8.89 -14.55 5.41
N SER A 121 -8.47 -13.30 5.21
CA SER A 121 -9.25 -12.08 5.40
C SER A 121 -10.16 -11.71 4.21
N GLY A 122 -10.35 -12.61 3.22
CA GLY A 122 -11.32 -12.42 2.14
C GLY A 122 -10.78 -12.49 0.71
N ALA A 123 -9.45 -12.42 0.48
CA ALA A 123 -8.89 -12.54 -0.87
C ALA A 123 -9.07 -13.92 -1.50
N SER A 124 -9.47 -14.93 -0.73
CA SER A 124 -9.91 -16.23 -1.23
C SER A 124 -11.06 -16.11 -2.24
N GLY A 125 -11.96 -15.14 -2.04
CA GLY A 125 -13.08 -14.84 -2.94
C GLY A 125 -12.73 -13.96 -4.15
N TRP A 126 -11.48 -13.43 -4.25
CA TRP A 126 -11.13 -12.54 -5.34
C TRP A 126 -10.82 -13.28 -6.65
N THR A 127 -10.88 -12.54 -7.76
CA THR A 127 -10.35 -13.02 -9.03
C THR A 127 -8.83 -13.15 -8.98
N ALA A 128 -8.23 -13.96 -9.83
CA ALA A 128 -6.78 -14.07 -9.94
C ALA A 128 -6.13 -12.73 -10.27
N GLN A 129 -6.75 -11.93 -11.12
CA GLN A 129 -6.28 -10.58 -11.47
C GLN A 129 -6.28 -9.65 -10.26
N ARG A 130 -7.31 -9.67 -9.40
CA ARG A 130 -7.34 -8.84 -8.18
C ARG A 130 -6.26 -9.27 -7.18
N ARG A 131 -6.00 -10.58 -7.04
CA ARG A 131 -4.90 -11.09 -6.22
C ARG A 131 -3.52 -10.70 -6.77
N GLU A 132 -3.34 -10.71 -8.11
CA GLU A 132 -2.12 -10.21 -8.76
C GLU A 132 -1.93 -8.71 -8.48
N ALA A 133 -2.98 -7.89 -8.65
CA ALA A 133 -2.92 -6.46 -8.36
C ALA A 133 -2.58 -6.17 -6.88
N TYR A 134 -3.16 -6.93 -5.95
CA TYR A 134 -2.82 -6.84 -4.53
C TYR A 134 -1.34 -7.15 -4.26
N ALA A 135 -0.85 -8.23 -4.83
CA ALA A 135 0.52 -8.69 -4.60
C ALA A 135 1.60 -7.79 -5.24
N ASN A 136 1.19 -6.82 -6.06
CA ASN A 136 2.08 -5.88 -6.76
C ASN A 136 1.64 -4.42 -6.56
N ASP A 137 0.95 -4.10 -5.46
CA ASP A 137 0.36 -2.79 -5.22
C ASP A 137 1.43 -1.71 -4.95
N LEU A 138 1.86 -1.04 -6.00
CA LEU A 138 2.71 0.15 -5.97
C LEU A 138 1.91 1.45 -5.80
N GLY A 139 0.58 1.37 -5.80
CA GLY A 139 -0.29 2.53 -5.63
C GLY A 139 -0.37 3.07 -4.21
N SER A 140 0.25 2.39 -3.24
CA SER A 140 0.39 2.85 -1.86
C SER A 140 1.74 2.42 -1.30
N SER A 141 2.49 3.38 -0.78
CA SER A 141 3.76 3.11 -0.07
C SER A 141 3.59 2.31 1.23
N ARG A 142 2.33 2.03 1.63
CA ARG A 142 2.01 1.25 2.83
C ARG A 142 1.79 -0.23 2.54
N SER A 143 1.56 -0.61 1.27
CA SER A 143 1.22 -1.98 0.89
C SER A 143 2.43 -2.91 0.79
N LEU A 144 3.56 -2.37 0.30
CA LEU A 144 4.83 -3.08 0.10
C LEU A 144 5.96 -2.27 0.72
N VAL A 145 6.79 -2.88 1.56
CA VAL A 145 7.87 -2.17 2.25
C VAL A 145 9.18 -2.97 2.25
N ALA A 146 10.30 -2.28 2.05
CA ALA A 146 11.63 -2.88 2.13
C ALA A 146 12.08 -2.96 3.59
N VAL A 147 12.19 -4.16 4.12
CA VAL A 147 12.59 -4.44 5.50
C VAL A 147 13.70 -5.48 5.56
N THR A 148 14.37 -5.61 6.71
CA THR A 148 15.38 -6.67 6.87
C THR A 148 14.76 -8.04 6.63
N ALA A 149 15.45 -8.87 5.84
CA ALA A 149 14.98 -10.21 5.52
C ALA A 149 14.77 -11.07 6.78
N LYS A 150 15.56 -10.81 7.85
CA LYS A 150 15.41 -11.51 9.13
C LYS A 150 14.06 -11.19 9.79
N THR A 151 13.70 -9.91 9.90
CA THR A 151 12.45 -9.49 10.53
C THR A 151 11.24 -9.87 9.71
N ASN A 152 11.31 -9.72 8.38
CA ASN A 152 10.25 -10.18 7.49
C ASN A 152 9.96 -11.68 7.66
N ARG A 153 10.99 -12.50 7.71
CA ARG A 153 10.83 -13.95 7.89
C ARG A 153 10.33 -14.33 9.28
N SER A 154 10.60 -13.51 10.31
CA SER A 154 10.01 -13.72 11.63
C SER A 154 8.53 -13.36 11.68
N LYS A 155 8.11 -12.36 10.89
CA LYS A 155 6.69 -12.00 10.72
C LYS A 155 5.93 -13.14 10.01
N SER A 156 6.50 -13.70 8.95
CA SER A 156 5.85 -14.78 8.18
C SER A 156 4.43 -14.39 7.74
N ASP A 157 3.45 -15.25 7.99
CA ASP A 157 2.04 -15.07 7.65
C ASP A 157 1.21 -14.54 8.84
N GLN A 158 1.88 -14.09 9.92
CA GLN A 158 1.25 -13.71 11.18
C GLN A 158 0.63 -12.32 11.11
N ASP A 159 -0.49 -12.17 11.82
CA ASP A 159 -1.18 -10.91 12.05
C ASP A 159 -0.68 -10.18 13.32
N PRO A 160 -1.18 -8.98 13.65
CA PRO A 160 -0.78 -8.24 14.86
C PRO A 160 -1.14 -8.89 16.20
N ALA A 161 -1.97 -9.95 16.24
CA ALA A 161 -2.19 -10.73 17.45
C ALA A 161 -1.04 -11.70 17.73
N GLU A 162 -0.30 -12.09 16.68
CA GLU A 162 0.75 -13.09 16.76
C GLU A 162 2.16 -12.48 16.63
N TRP A 163 2.28 -11.37 15.89
CA TRP A 163 3.56 -10.73 15.64
C TRP A 163 3.46 -9.21 15.57
N MET A 164 4.45 -8.54 16.18
CA MET A 164 4.69 -7.10 16.04
C MET A 164 6.16 -6.83 15.73
N PRO A 165 6.49 -5.71 15.06
CA PRO A 165 7.86 -5.30 14.89
C PRO A 165 8.65 -5.30 16.20
N PRO A 166 9.92 -5.76 16.20
CA PRO A 166 10.72 -5.80 17.42
C PRO A 166 11.04 -4.43 18.00
N SER A 167 10.98 -3.36 17.18
CA SER A 167 11.12 -1.99 17.67
C SER A 167 9.77 -1.41 18.06
N ALA A 168 9.62 -1.00 19.32
CA ALA A 168 8.42 -0.33 19.80
C ALA A 168 8.14 1.00 19.06
N GLU A 169 9.17 1.67 18.53
CA GLU A 169 9.04 2.89 17.73
C GLU A 169 8.28 2.65 16.41
N ALA A 170 8.29 1.41 15.92
CA ALA A 170 7.59 1.03 14.71
C ALA A 170 6.11 0.76 14.90
N HIS A 171 5.65 0.48 16.14
CA HIS A 171 4.34 -0.11 16.37
C HIS A 171 3.20 0.72 15.79
N CYS A 172 3.15 2.02 16.07
CA CYS A 172 2.06 2.86 15.58
C CYS A 172 2.06 3.02 14.04
N ALA A 173 3.24 3.11 13.43
CA ALA A 173 3.36 3.15 11.98
C ALA A 173 2.93 1.81 11.37
N TYR A 174 3.38 0.69 11.92
CA TYR A 174 3.01 -0.65 11.48
C TYR A 174 1.50 -0.90 11.55
N LEU A 175 0.87 -0.53 12.68
CA LEU A 175 -0.58 -0.64 12.83
C LEU A 175 -1.34 0.24 11.83
N ALA A 176 -0.85 1.46 11.58
CA ALA A 176 -1.45 2.33 10.58
C ALA A 176 -1.31 1.78 9.16
N ASP A 177 -0.17 1.23 8.81
CA ASP A 177 0.08 0.63 7.49
C ASP A 177 -0.75 -0.64 7.30
N TRP A 178 -0.85 -1.47 8.33
CA TRP A 178 -1.69 -2.67 8.35
C TRP A 178 -3.16 -2.33 8.12
N VAL A 179 -3.72 -1.44 8.93
CA VAL A 179 -5.13 -1.03 8.84
C VAL A 179 -5.42 -0.32 7.53
N SER A 180 -4.51 0.56 7.06
CA SER A 180 -4.64 1.21 5.75
C SER A 180 -4.69 0.19 4.61
N THR A 181 -3.83 -0.83 4.65
CA THR A 181 -3.79 -1.89 3.62
C THR A 181 -5.06 -2.72 3.65
N LYS A 182 -5.54 -3.13 4.83
CA LYS A 182 -6.83 -3.85 4.94
C LYS A 182 -7.98 -2.98 4.45
N PHE A 183 -7.99 -1.70 4.80
CA PHE A 183 -9.02 -0.76 4.37
C PHE A 183 -9.04 -0.59 2.84
N ARG A 184 -7.87 -0.33 2.26
CA ARG A 184 -7.67 -0.14 0.82
C ARG A 184 -8.19 -1.33 -0.01
N TRP A 185 -7.96 -2.55 0.46
CA TRP A 185 -8.31 -3.77 -0.25
C TRP A 185 -9.63 -4.40 0.18
N GLY A 186 -10.30 -3.83 1.20
CA GLY A 186 -11.56 -4.34 1.73
C GLY A 186 -11.40 -5.69 2.41
N LEU A 187 -10.26 -5.90 3.09
CA LEU A 187 -9.98 -7.11 3.87
C LEU A 187 -10.66 -7.01 5.24
N SER A 188 -11.09 -8.14 5.76
CA SER A 188 -11.70 -8.25 7.09
C SER A 188 -10.65 -8.48 8.18
N VAL A 189 -11.09 -8.36 9.42
CA VAL A 189 -10.37 -8.78 10.62
C VAL A 189 -11.21 -9.81 11.35
N ASP A 190 -10.55 -10.76 12.03
CA ASP A 190 -11.20 -11.64 12.98
C ASP A 190 -11.23 -11.02 14.39
N MET A 191 -11.67 -11.77 15.39
CA MET A 191 -11.79 -11.27 16.76
C MET A 191 -10.43 -11.07 17.43
N ALA A 192 -9.50 -12.01 17.24
CA ALA A 192 -8.19 -11.97 17.87
C ALA A 192 -7.36 -10.80 17.31
N GLU A 193 -7.36 -10.64 15.98
CA GLU A 193 -6.70 -9.54 15.31
C GLU A 193 -7.30 -8.19 15.72
N ARG A 194 -8.63 -8.06 15.74
CA ARG A 194 -9.29 -6.80 16.14
C ARG A 194 -8.97 -6.41 17.58
N ASP A 195 -8.98 -7.36 18.50
CA ASP A 195 -8.68 -7.12 19.92
C ASP A 195 -7.22 -6.69 20.08
N ALA A 196 -6.30 -7.34 19.36
CA ALA A 196 -4.88 -7.00 19.36
C ALA A 196 -4.64 -5.60 18.76
N LEU A 197 -5.21 -5.30 17.59
CA LEU A 197 -5.14 -3.98 16.96
C LEU A 197 -5.65 -2.89 17.90
N THR A 198 -6.79 -3.12 18.57
CA THR A 198 -7.40 -2.15 19.49
C THR A 198 -6.51 -1.89 20.68
N GLY A 199 -6.04 -2.96 21.36
CA GLY A 199 -5.21 -2.82 22.54
C GLY A 199 -3.85 -2.18 22.25
N GLN A 200 -3.22 -2.53 21.13
CA GLN A 200 -1.92 -1.98 20.75
C GLN A 200 -2.02 -0.52 20.26
N ALA A 201 -3.15 -0.12 19.68
CA ALA A 201 -3.38 1.24 19.22
C ALA A 201 -3.63 2.25 20.35
N GLU A 202 -3.88 1.81 21.59
CA GLU A 202 -4.11 2.71 22.74
C GLU A 202 -2.96 3.72 22.96
N GLY A 203 -1.73 3.31 22.65
CA GLY A 203 -0.54 4.17 22.73
C GLY A 203 -0.28 5.08 21.52
N CYS A 204 -1.10 5.00 20.45
CA CYS A 204 -0.78 5.61 19.17
C CYS A 204 -1.39 7.01 18.93
N GLY A 205 -2.09 7.57 19.91
CA GLY A 205 -2.51 8.98 19.94
C GLY A 205 -3.12 9.51 18.64
N SER A 206 -2.43 10.42 17.96
CA SER A 206 -2.89 11.09 16.74
C SER A 206 -2.53 10.36 15.43
N THR A 207 -2.14 9.10 15.50
CA THR A 207 -1.84 8.31 14.30
C THR A 207 -3.06 8.15 13.41
N THR A 208 -2.90 8.41 12.11
CA THR A 208 -3.94 8.29 11.11
C THR A 208 -3.65 7.16 10.12
N ILE A 209 -4.70 6.64 9.52
CA ILE A 209 -4.65 5.71 8.39
C ILE A 209 -5.01 6.42 7.09
N ASP A 210 -4.55 5.89 5.97
CA ASP A 210 -5.02 6.24 4.64
C ASP A 210 -6.26 5.40 4.29
N THR A 211 -7.34 6.06 3.93
CA THR A 211 -8.60 5.40 3.54
C THR A 211 -8.83 5.39 2.04
N SER A 212 -7.82 5.69 1.23
CA SER A 212 -7.92 5.65 -0.23
C SER A 212 -8.16 4.20 -0.69
N ALA A 213 -9.34 3.96 -1.24
CA ALA A 213 -9.64 2.69 -1.91
C ALA A 213 -8.94 2.61 -3.29
N ILE A 214 -8.83 1.39 -3.82
CA ILE A 214 -8.39 1.14 -5.20
C ILE A 214 -9.50 1.51 -6.18
#